data_96f71aebe134e05ed73e64e855b932e9
#
_entry.id   96f71aebe134e05ed73e64e855b932e9
#
_cell.length_a   1.000
_cell.length_b   1.000
_cell.length_c   1.000
_cell.angle_alpha   90.00
_cell.angle_beta   90.00
_cell.angle_gamma   90.00
#
_symmetry.space_group_name_H-M   'P 1'
#
loop_
_entity.id
_entity.type
_entity.pdbx_description
1 polymer ?
#
loop_
_entity_poly.entity_id
_entity_poly.type
_entity_poly.pdbx_seq_one_letter_code
_entity_poly.pdbx_strand_id
1 'polypeptide(L)'
;MLRDVISGFIKLHILYHASREPVFGLDLIQELRRHGYELSPGTLYPTLHALEEEGYLRHEDKIVNGRRRKYYTATRQGRAALVEVRGKVRELVGEILED
;
A
#
# COMPACT_ATOMS: atom_id res chain seq x y z
N MET A 1 -2.81 -4.44 -19.50
CA MET A 1 -4.01 -4.13 -18.68
C MET A 1 -4.01 -4.85 -17.34
N LEU A 2 -3.92 -6.17 -17.32
CA LEU A 2 -4.02 -6.90 -16.05
C LEU A 2 -2.91 -6.53 -15.06
N ARG A 3 -1.68 -6.37 -15.55
CA ARG A 3 -0.55 -5.99 -14.70
C ARG A 3 -0.81 -4.64 -13.98
N ASP A 4 -1.41 -3.69 -14.70
CA ASP A 4 -1.70 -2.37 -14.13
C ASP A 4 -2.78 -2.47 -13.05
N VAL A 5 -3.79 -3.31 -13.27
CA VAL A 5 -4.85 -3.53 -12.29
C VAL A 5 -4.28 -4.16 -11.03
N ILE A 6 -3.45 -5.21 -11.19
CA ILE A 6 -2.82 -5.89 -10.05
C ILE A 6 -1.91 -4.93 -9.28
N SER A 7 -1.11 -4.15 -10.00
CA SER A 7 -0.25 -3.14 -9.37
C SER A 7 -1.08 -2.13 -8.57
N GLY A 8 -2.22 -1.73 -9.10
CA GLY A 8 -3.14 -0.84 -8.39
C GLY A 8 -3.67 -1.46 -7.11
N PHE A 9 -4.06 -2.73 -7.15
CA PHE A 9 -4.53 -3.42 -5.96
C PHE A 9 -3.44 -3.50 -4.89
N ILE A 10 -2.21 -3.77 -5.30
CA ILE A 10 -1.07 -3.81 -4.36
C ILE A 10 -0.90 -2.45 -3.69
N LYS A 11 -0.95 -1.37 -4.46
CA LYS A 11 -0.83 -0.01 -3.91
C LYS A 11 -1.96 0.31 -2.94
N LEU A 12 -3.17 -0.17 -3.22
CA LEU A 12 -4.30 0.03 -2.32
C LEU A 12 -4.13 -0.73 -1.00
N HIS A 13 -3.63 -1.96 -1.06
CA HIS A 13 -3.31 -2.70 0.16
C HIS A 13 -2.28 -1.95 1.00
N ILE A 14 -1.24 -1.44 0.35
CA ILE A 14 -0.20 -0.68 1.04
C ILE A 14 -0.79 0.55 1.73
N LEU A 15 -1.57 1.33 1.01
CA LEU A 15 -2.21 2.53 1.58
C LEU A 15 -3.13 2.19 2.73
N TYR A 16 -3.91 1.12 2.59
CA TYR A 16 -4.82 0.69 3.64
C TYR A 16 -4.06 0.36 4.92
N HIS A 17 -3.04 -0.50 4.82
CA HIS A 17 -2.30 -0.90 6.01
C HIS A 17 -1.53 0.28 6.63
N ALA A 18 -0.94 1.13 5.80
CA ALA A 18 -0.22 2.32 6.29
C ALA A 18 -1.16 3.37 6.87
N SER A 19 -2.45 3.34 6.54
CA SER A 19 -3.44 4.22 7.13
C SER A 19 -3.88 3.76 8.53
N ARG A 20 -3.65 2.49 8.84
CA ARG A 20 -4.04 1.91 10.12
C ARG A 20 -2.95 2.03 11.16
N GLU A 21 -1.71 1.79 10.78
CA GLU A 21 -0.57 1.86 11.68
C GLU A 21 0.71 1.95 10.87
N PRO A 22 1.82 2.39 11.48
CA PRO A 22 3.10 2.40 10.79
C PRO A 22 3.50 0.98 10.37
N VAL A 23 4.00 0.83 9.14
CA VAL A 23 4.39 -0.48 8.60
C VAL A 23 5.78 -0.39 8.02
N PHE A 24 6.55 -1.50 8.10
CA PHE A 24 7.84 -1.56 7.42
C PHE A 24 7.82 -2.66 6.35
N GLY A 25 8.82 -2.59 5.45
CA GLY A 25 8.78 -3.34 4.21
C GLY A 25 8.54 -4.84 4.35
N LEU A 26 9.26 -5.50 5.30
CA LEU A 26 9.08 -6.95 5.47
C LEU A 26 7.68 -7.31 5.91
N ASP A 27 7.06 -6.51 6.78
CA ASP A 27 5.68 -6.75 7.21
C ASP A 27 4.73 -6.63 6.03
N LEU A 28 4.96 -5.64 5.16
CA LEU A 28 4.13 -5.46 3.97
C LEU A 28 4.27 -6.64 3.01
N ILE A 29 5.47 -7.15 2.82
CA ILE A 29 5.69 -8.31 1.96
C ILE A 29 4.88 -9.50 2.46
N GLN A 30 4.92 -9.75 3.78
CA GLN A 30 4.19 -10.86 4.37
C GLN A 30 2.68 -10.65 4.28
N GLU A 31 2.23 -9.44 4.53
CA GLU A 31 0.80 -9.12 4.46
C GLU A 31 0.27 -9.27 3.05
N LEU A 32 1.01 -8.78 2.06
CA LEU A 32 0.62 -8.91 0.66
C LEU A 32 0.59 -10.38 0.22
N ARG A 33 1.53 -11.19 0.72
CA ARG A 33 1.54 -12.62 0.43
C ARG A 33 0.26 -13.30 0.92
N ARG A 34 -0.25 -12.90 2.08
CA ARG A 34 -1.52 -13.43 2.59
C ARG A 34 -2.69 -13.16 1.65
N HIS A 35 -2.61 -12.06 0.92
CA HIS A 35 -3.64 -11.69 -0.05
C HIS A 35 -3.36 -12.22 -1.45
N GLY A 36 -2.33 -13.07 -1.60
CA GLY A 36 -2.03 -13.72 -2.87
C GLY A 36 -1.05 -12.95 -3.75
N TYR A 37 -0.40 -11.92 -3.24
CA TYR A 37 0.57 -11.14 -4.02
C TYR A 37 1.99 -11.49 -3.62
N GLU A 38 2.74 -12.03 -4.56
CA GLU A 38 4.16 -12.34 -4.36
C GLU A 38 5.00 -11.15 -4.82
N LEU A 39 5.64 -10.48 -3.86
CA LEU A 39 6.48 -9.34 -4.14
C LEU A 39 7.86 -9.54 -3.54
N SER A 40 8.87 -9.24 -4.35
CA SER A 40 10.23 -9.17 -3.87
C SER A 40 10.50 -7.79 -3.27
N PRO A 41 11.53 -7.65 -2.41
CA PRO A 41 11.96 -6.32 -1.97
C PRO A 41 12.29 -5.40 -3.14
N GLY A 42 12.87 -5.96 -4.22
CA GLY A 42 13.22 -5.18 -5.41
C GLY A 42 12.04 -4.55 -6.12
N THR A 43 10.83 -5.07 -5.91
CA THR A 43 9.61 -4.48 -6.45
C THR A 43 8.91 -3.60 -5.39
N LEU A 44 8.90 -4.05 -4.14
CA LEU A 44 8.18 -3.34 -3.09
C LEU A 44 8.79 -1.97 -2.80
N TYR A 45 10.11 -1.89 -2.61
CA TYR A 45 10.73 -0.62 -2.20
C TYR A 45 10.59 0.48 -3.24
N PRO A 46 10.77 0.22 -4.54
CA PRO A 46 10.45 1.25 -5.55
C PRO A 46 8.99 1.69 -5.52
N THR A 47 8.06 0.78 -5.23
CA THR A 47 6.64 1.13 -5.10
C THR A 47 6.40 2.06 -3.92
N LEU A 48 7.01 1.75 -2.77
CA LEU A 48 6.93 2.63 -1.59
C LEU A 48 7.53 4.01 -1.87
N HIS A 49 8.66 4.04 -2.54
CA HIS A 49 9.31 5.29 -2.95
C HIS A 49 8.41 6.14 -3.83
N ALA A 50 7.78 5.52 -4.83
CA ALA A 50 6.90 6.23 -5.74
C ALA A 50 5.70 6.80 -4.99
N LEU A 51 5.09 6.02 -4.10
CA LEU A 51 3.96 6.48 -3.31
C LEU A 51 4.34 7.64 -2.39
N GLU A 52 5.55 7.59 -1.85
CA GLU A 52 6.06 8.69 -1.01
C GLU A 52 6.31 9.94 -1.83
N GLU A 53 6.93 9.82 -3.01
CA GLU A 53 7.16 10.95 -3.90
C GLU A 53 5.86 11.60 -4.36
N GLU A 54 4.82 10.79 -4.56
CA GLU A 54 3.51 11.30 -4.94
C GLU A 54 2.75 11.94 -3.77
N GLY A 55 3.31 11.84 -2.56
CA GLY A 55 2.71 12.46 -1.38
C GLY A 55 1.70 11.61 -0.63
N TYR A 56 1.55 10.35 -1.00
CA TYR A 56 0.57 9.45 -0.36
C TYR A 56 1.10 8.77 0.89
N LEU A 57 2.43 8.59 0.98
CA LEU A 57 3.10 8.01 2.14
C LEU A 57 4.19 8.93 2.65
N ARG A 58 4.52 8.77 3.92
CA ARG A 58 5.74 9.34 4.52
C ARG A 58 6.39 8.25 5.36
N HIS A 59 7.67 8.40 5.65
CA HIS A 59 8.34 7.42 6.50
C HIS A 59 9.10 8.09 7.62
N GLU A 60 9.34 7.32 8.68
CA GLU A 60 10.25 7.67 9.76
C GLU A 60 11.22 6.53 9.94
N ASP A 61 12.48 6.87 10.19
CA ASP A 61 13.47 5.88 10.54
C ASP A 61 13.37 5.57 12.04
N LYS A 62 13.40 4.28 12.37
CA LYS A 62 13.43 3.83 13.75
C LYS A 62 14.52 2.80 13.91
N ILE A 63 15.15 2.77 15.08
CA ILE A 63 16.15 1.75 15.40
C ILE A 63 15.45 0.67 16.22
N VAL A 64 15.42 -0.55 15.67
CA VAL A 64 14.81 -1.70 16.32
C VAL A 64 15.84 -2.81 16.37
N ASN A 65 16.19 -3.25 17.58
CA ASN A 65 17.22 -4.27 17.80
C ASN A 65 18.53 -3.92 17.10
N GLY A 66 18.94 -2.64 17.20
CA GLY A 66 20.21 -2.16 16.62
C GLY A 66 20.16 -1.93 15.12
N ARG A 67 19.04 -2.15 14.47
CA ARG A 67 18.90 -1.94 13.03
C ARG A 67 17.99 -0.77 12.73
N ARG A 68 18.36 0.03 11.72
CA ARG A 68 17.54 1.12 11.23
C ARG A 68 16.47 0.55 10.31
N ARG A 69 15.23 0.91 10.56
CA ARG A 69 14.08 0.50 9.75
C ARG A 69 13.26 1.70 9.36
N LYS A 70 12.74 1.69 8.13
CA LYS A 70 11.82 2.72 7.67
C LYS A 70 10.40 2.26 7.93
N TYR A 71 9.67 3.07 8.67
CA TYR A 71 8.25 2.82 8.95
C TYR A 71 7.42 3.81 8.16
N TYR A 72 6.51 3.30 7.36
CA TYR A 72 5.67 4.08 6.46
C TYR A 72 4.29 4.28 7.05
N THR A 73 3.76 5.50 6.92
CA THR A 73 2.39 5.83 7.29
C THR A 73 1.74 6.60 6.14
N ALA A 74 0.42 6.48 6.03
CA ALA A 74 -0.32 7.25 5.05
C ALA A 74 -0.38 8.71 5.48
N THR A 75 -0.16 9.61 4.54
CA THR A 75 -0.34 11.04 4.76
C THR A 75 -1.82 11.38 4.72
N ARG A 76 -2.16 12.66 5.02
CA ARG A 76 -3.53 13.15 4.84
C ARG A 76 -3.99 12.92 3.39
N GLN A 77 -3.12 13.25 2.42
CA GLN A 77 -3.40 13.05 1.01
C GLN A 77 -3.60 11.57 0.68
N GLY A 78 -2.80 10.69 1.27
CA GLY A 78 -2.95 9.24 1.08
C GLY A 78 -4.27 8.73 1.62
N ARG A 79 -4.69 9.20 2.79
CA ARG A 79 -5.98 8.83 3.36
C ARG A 79 -7.14 9.33 2.51
N ALA A 80 -7.05 10.56 1.99
CA ALA A 80 -8.07 11.10 1.12
C ALA A 80 -8.18 10.29 -0.18
N ALA A 81 -7.05 9.91 -0.75
CA ALA A 81 -7.03 9.05 -1.94
C ALA A 81 -7.69 7.70 -1.67
N LEU A 82 -7.41 7.12 -0.50
CA LEU A 82 -8.01 5.83 -0.14
C LEU A 82 -9.53 5.94 -0.03
N VAL A 83 -10.04 7.02 0.56
CA VAL A 83 -11.49 7.26 0.67
C VAL A 83 -12.12 7.36 -0.72
N GLU A 84 -11.50 8.11 -1.60
CA GLU A 84 -11.99 8.29 -2.97
C GLU A 84 -12.02 6.96 -3.72
N VAL A 85 -10.95 6.20 -3.64
CA VAL A 85 -10.84 4.90 -4.31
C VAL A 85 -11.84 3.91 -3.71
N ARG A 86 -12.04 3.96 -2.39
CA ARG A 86 -13.02 3.09 -1.75
C ARG A 86 -14.41 3.24 -2.37
N GLY A 87 -14.81 4.48 -2.64
CA GLY A 87 -16.09 4.74 -3.31
C GLY A 87 -16.14 4.12 -4.70
N LYS A 88 -15.04 4.25 -5.46
CA LYS A 88 -14.95 3.68 -6.80
C LYS A 88 -14.96 2.15 -6.78
N VAL A 89 -14.27 1.55 -5.82
CA VAL A 89 -14.25 0.09 -5.66
C VAL A 89 -15.66 -0.41 -5.34
N ARG A 90 -16.35 0.27 -4.45
CA ARG A 90 -17.71 -0.12 -4.04
C ARG A 90 -18.67 -0.07 -5.23
N GLU A 91 -18.59 0.97 -6.04
CA GLU A 91 -19.40 1.12 -7.24
C GLU A 91 -19.09 0.01 -8.25
N LEU A 92 -17.79 -0.26 -8.47
CA LEU A 92 -17.35 -1.28 -9.40
C LEU A 92 -17.80 -2.68 -8.97
N VAL A 93 -17.69 -2.98 -7.68
CA VAL A 93 -18.15 -4.26 -7.12
C VAL A 93 -19.64 -4.45 -7.37
N GLY A 94 -20.44 -3.41 -7.18
CA GLY A 94 -21.86 -3.46 -7.45
C GLY A 94 -22.19 -3.82 -8.89
N GLU A 95 -21.32 -3.37 -9.82
CA GLU A 95 -21.51 -3.67 -11.23
C GLU A 95 -20.99 -5.06 -11.62
N ILE A 96 -19.76 -5.37 -11.22
CA ILE A 96 -19.09 -6.60 -11.67
C ILE A 96 -19.62 -7.85 -10.98
N LEU A 97 -19.87 -7.76 -9.67
CA LEU A 97 -20.20 -8.94 -8.86
C LEU A 97 -21.68 -9.19 -8.69
N GLU A 98 -22.51 -8.18 -8.89
CA GLU A 98 -23.95 -8.29 -8.67
C GLU A 98 -24.75 -8.29 -9.97
N ASP A 99 -24.06 -8.35 -11.06
CA ASP A 99 -24.67 -8.36 -12.37
C ASP A 99 -25.27 -9.72 -12.70
#